data_a5bb8b54bf7d323de2b40bc1fff75eed
#
_entry.id   a5bb8b54bf7d323de2b40bc1fff75eed
#
_cell.length_a   1.000
_cell.length_b   1.000
_cell.length_c   1.000
_cell.angle_alpha   90.00
_cell.angle_beta   90.00
_cell.angle_gamma   90.00
#
_symmetry.space_group_name_H-M   'P 1'
#
loop_
_entity.id
_entity.type
_entity.pdbx_description
1 polymer ?
#
loop_
_entity_poly.entity_id
_entity_poly.type
_entity_poly.pdbx_seq_one_letter_code
_entity_poly.pdbx_strand_id
1 'polypeptide(L)'
;MIAIACWAIGLLTLLGYWVRLSAVSGSKDKYDFINRHEINWMWYSAIILIVGACFYVNSNIIELNALWIFVRVFTTVSMGMIVALIIQNLLKFYYPFFIEKRLKVLRYKPRVSPAGNQMKLLSEEEEDAYMDEGMIAEENVYSVDYDVWKDEKTGYIQIEKYAGHLHALQCPECNYQTFKVVREEVIKAPTATEEGELLKHYQCGYCGYKAKKTVHLKQSAKLQEAATA
;
A
#
# COMPACT_ATOMS: atom_id res chain seq x y z
N MET A 1 -23.35 -20.14 17.39
CA MET A 1 -23.68 -19.89 15.98
C MET A 1 -22.93 -18.70 15.39
N ILE A 2 -22.97 -17.48 16.00
CA ILE A 2 -22.29 -16.27 15.48
C ILE A 2 -20.78 -16.48 15.30
N ALA A 3 -20.10 -17.07 16.26
CA ALA A 3 -18.64 -17.32 16.18
C ALA A 3 -18.27 -18.18 14.97
N ILE A 4 -19.01 -19.26 14.72
CA ILE A 4 -18.78 -20.16 13.58
C ILE A 4 -19.01 -19.39 12.26
N ALA A 5 -20.06 -18.56 12.20
CA ALA A 5 -20.32 -17.73 11.03
C ALA A 5 -19.16 -16.73 10.77
N CYS A 6 -18.63 -16.07 11.80
CA CYS A 6 -17.46 -15.19 11.67
C CYS A 6 -16.23 -15.95 11.15
N TRP A 7 -15.95 -17.14 11.70
CA TRP A 7 -14.81 -17.93 11.23
C TRP A 7 -14.99 -18.41 9.79
N ALA A 8 -16.19 -18.83 9.41
CA ALA A 8 -16.51 -19.20 8.04
C ALA A 8 -16.29 -18.00 7.09
N ILE A 9 -16.78 -16.81 7.46
CA ILE A 9 -16.59 -15.58 6.66
C ILE A 9 -15.10 -15.23 6.57
N GLY A 10 -14.35 -15.28 7.69
CA GLY A 10 -12.91 -15.01 7.70
C GLY A 10 -12.12 -15.96 6.80
N LEU A 11 -12.44 -17.24 6.81
CA LEU A 11 -11.83 -18.22 5.90
C LEU A 11 -12.26 -18.02 4.45
N LEU A 12 -13.53 -17.70 4.20
CA LEU A 12 -14.02 -17.40 2.85
C LEU A 12 -13.37 -16.14 2.26
N THR A 13 -13.05 -15.12 3.07
CA THR A 13 -12.30 -13.95 2.60
C THR A 13 -10.89 -14.35 2.16
N LEU A 14 -10.17 -15.18 2.92
CA LEU A 14 -8.85 -15.69 2.51
C LEU A 14 -8.94 -16.52 1.23
N LEU A 15 -9.90 -17.44 1.14
CA LEU A 15 -10.12 -18.23 -0.07
C LEU A 15 -10.46 -17.34 -1.27
N GLY A 16 -11.29 -16.31 -1.07
CA GLY A 16 -11.64 -15.33 -2.11
C GLY A 16 -10.40 -14.57 -2.63
N TYR A 17 -9.45 -14.25 -1.77
CA TYR A 17 -8.16 -13.69 -2.18
C TYR A 17 -7.40 -14.66 -3.09
N TRP A 18 -7.23 -15.92 -2.68
CA TRP A 18 -6.51 -16.93 -3.47
C TRP A 18 -7.17 -17.22 -4.82
N VAL A 19 -8.50 -17.29 -4.84
CA VAL A 19 -9.27 -17.47 -6.09
C VAL A 19 -9.04 -16.28 -7.03
N ARG A 20 -9.13 -15.05 -6.52
CA ARG A 20 -8.85 -13.86 -7.33
C ARG A 20 -7.42 -13.82 -7.83
N LEU A 21 -6.44 -14.12 -6.98
CA LEU A 21 -5.03 -14.16 -7.37
C LEU A 21 -4.77 -15.21 -8.47
N SER A 22 -5.44 -16.37 -8.40
CA SER A 22 -5.30 -17.42 -9.43
C SER A 22 -5.96 -17.03 -10.76
N ALA A 23 -7.03 -16.23 -10.72
CA ALA A 23 -7.74 -15.75 -11.90
C ALA A 23 -7.00 -14.61 -12.63
N VAL A 24 -6.09 -13.90 -11.95
CA VAL A 24 -5.28 -12.85 -12.58
C VAL A 24 -4.26 -13.51 -13.53
N SER A 25 -4.31 -13.13 -14.80
CA SER A 25 -3.36 -13.55 -15.83
C SER A 25 -2.23 -12.52 -15.97
N GLY A 26 -1.02 -13.00 -16.24
CA GLY A 26 0.14 -12.10 -16.39
C GLY A 26 0.93 -11.89 -15.08
N SER A 27 2.26 -11.74 -15.25
CA SER A 27 3.16 -11.56 -14.10
C SER A 27 3.06 -10.16 -13.53
N LYS A 28 2.87 -9.14 -14.38
CA LYS A 28 2.69 -7.75 -13.98
C LYS A 28 1.39 -7.55 -13.22
N ASP A 29 0.28 -8.07 -13.75
CA ASP A 29 -1.03 -7.94 -13.09
C ASP A 29 -1.06 -8.64 -11.73
N LYS A 30 -0.39 -9.82 -11.62
CA LYS A 30 -0.21 -10.51 -10.33
C LYS A 30 0.63 -9.69 -9.35
N TYR A 31 1.71 -9.07 -9.84
CA TYR A 31 2.54 -8.16 -9.05
C TYR A 31 1.69 -7.03 -8.47
N ASP A 32 0.94 -6.32 -9.32
CA ASP A 32 0.12 -5.18 -8.91
C ASP A 32 -1.01 -5.60 -7.96
N PHE A 33 -1.64 -6.75 -8.20
CA PHE A 33 -2.69 -7.29 -7.34
C PHE A 33 -2.16 -7.61 -5.94
N ILE A 34 -1.02 -8.31 -5.83
CA ILE A 34 -0.36 -8.65 -4.57
C ILE A 34 0.04 -7.38 -3.84
N ASN A 35 0.78 -6.49 -4.50
CA ASN A 35 1.31 -5.27 -3.91
C ASN A 35 0.21 -4.36 -3.35
N ARG A 36 -0.94 -4.28 -4.02
CA ARG A 36 -2.05 -3.40 -3.65
C ARG A 36 -2.99 -3.99 -2.63
N HIS A 37 -3.23 -5.30 -2.67
CA HIS A 37 -4.38 -5.91 -2.00
C HIS A 37 -4.03 -6.91 -0.90
N GLU A 38 -2.90 -7.62 -0.95
CA GLU A 38 -2.62 -8.77 -0.10
C GLU A 38 -2.68 -8.44 1.39
N ILE A 39 -2.01 -7.36 1.83
CA ILE A 39 -1.99 -6.95 3.24
C ILE A 39 -3.40 -6.63 3.74
N ASN A 40 -4.19 -5.91 2.94
CA ASN A 40 -5.54 -5.52 3.33
C ASN A 40 -6.47 -6.73 3.47
N TRP A 41 -6.39 -7.70 2.54
CA TRP A 41 -7.18 -8.92 2.63
C TRP A 41 -6.82 -9.75 3.85
N MET A 42 -5.53 -9.89 4.14
CA MET A 42 -5.07 -10.59 5.36
C MET A 42 -5.52 -9.88 6.62
N TRP A 43 -5.44 -8.55 6.65
CA TRP A 43 -5.88 -7.75 7.79
C TRP A 43 -7.39 -7.90 8.06
N TYR A 44 -8.23 -7.74 7.05
CA TYR A 44 -9.69 -7.93 7.22
C TYR A 44 -10.06 -9.34 7.66
N SER A 45 -9.41 -10.35 7.10
CA SER A 45 -9.62 -11.74 7.52
C SER A 45 -9.24 -11.96 8.97
N ALA A 46 -8.08 -11.42 9.40
CA ALA A 46 -7.61 -11.54 10.77
C ALA A 46 -8.59 -10.89 11.77
N ILE A 47 -9.09 -9.69 11.48
CA ILE A 47 -10.08 -9.02 12.34
C ILE A 47 -11.36 -9.86 12.48
N ILE A 48 -11.88 -10.39 11.37
CA ILE A 48 -13.10 -11.21 11.39
C ILE A 48 -12.89 -12.47 12.24
N LEU A 49 -11.73 -13.11 12.14
CA LEU A 49 -11.38 -14.30 12.93
C LEU A 49 -11.23 -13.97 14.42
N ILE A 50 -10.63 -12.81 14.78
CA ILE A 50 -10.52 -12.34 16.17
C ILE A 50 -11.89 -12.06 16.75
N VAL A 51 -12.75 -11.37 16.01
CA VAL A 51 -14.15 -11.11 16.43
C VAL A 51 -14.89 -12.43 16.67
N GLY A 52 -14.74 -13.40 15.77
CA GLY A 52 -15.28 -14.74 15.97
C GLY A 52 -14.78 -15.41 17.24
N ALA A 53 -13.49 -15.30 17.55
CA ALA A 53 -12.90 -15.81 18.78
C ALA A 53 -13.47 -15.13 20.04
N CYS A 54 -13.66 -13.81 20.01
CA CYS A 54 -14.30 -13.08 21.11
C CYS A 54 -15.75 -13.55 21.33
N PHE A 55 -16.53 -13.76 20.28
CA PHE A 55 -17.86 -14.33 20.39
C PHE A 55 -17.85 -15.78 20.91
N TYR A 56 -16.92 -16.59 20.47
CA TYR A 56 -16.82 -17.97 20.92
C TYR A 56 -16.54 -18.06 22.44
N VAL A 57 -15.55 -17.32 22.91
CA VAL A 57 -15.21 -17.27 24.35
C VAL A 57 -16.40 -16.80 25.18
N ASN A 58 -17.18 -15.86 24.69
CA ASN A 58 -18.35 -15.34 25.41
C ASN A 58 -19.65 -16.13 25.20
N SER A 59 -19.67 -17.13 24.30
CA SER A 59 -20.88 -17.93 24.06
C SER A 59 -21.24 -18.91 25.19
N ASN A 60 -20.27 -19.26 26.03
CA ASN A 60 -20.42 -20.24 27.13
C ASN A 60 -20.59 -19.54 28.49
N ILE A 61 -21.32 -18.43 28.53
CA ILE A 61 -21.66 -17.74 29.78
C ILE A 61 -22.86 -18.45 30.39
N ILE A 62 -22.61 -19.19 31.47
CA ILE A 62 -23.65 -19.84 32.27
C ILE A 62 -23.62 -19.16 33.65
N GLU A 63 -24.76 -18.61 34.07
CA GLU A 63 -25.05 -18.16 35.44
C GLU A 63 -23.99 -17.25 36.11
N LEU A 64 -23.51 -16.24 35.44
CA LEU A 64 -22.67 -15.19 36.05
C LEU A 64 -23.50 -13.96 36.42
N ASN A 65 -23.20 -13.34 37.56
CA ASN A 65 -23.78 -12.03 37.86
C ASN A 65 -23.27 -10.95 36.86
N ALA A 66 -23.98 -9.84 36.77
CA ALA A 66 -23.71 -8.79 35.78
C ALA A 66 -22.24 -8.28 35.83
N LEU A 67 -21.62 -8.23 37.00
CA LEU A 67 -20.23 -7.80 37.17
C LEU A 67 -19.26 -8.75 36.46
N TRP A 68 -19.42 -10.06 36.66
CA TRP A 68 -18.55 -11.05 36.03
C TRP A 68 -18.76 -11.15 34.53
N ILE A 69 -19.98 -10.95 34.03
CA ILE A 69 -20.24 -10.83 32.59
C ILE A 69 -19.48 -9.63 32.02
N PHE A 70 -19.58 -8.46 32.69
CA PHE A 70 -18.85 -7.27 32.26
C PHE A 70 -17.33 -7.50 32.23
N VAL A 71 -16.75 -8.03 33.33
CA VAL A 71 -15.31 -8.32 33.43
C VAL A 71 -14.88 -9.25 32.30
N ARG A 72 -15.62 -10.31 32.04
CA ARG A 72 -15.31 -11.28 30.99
C ARG A 72 -15.35 -10.68 29.60
N VAL A 73 -16.41 -9.95 29.27
CA VAL A 73 -16.52 -9.27 27.97
C VAL A 73 -15.41 -8.23 27.80
N PHE A 74 -15.16 -7.42 28.84
CA PHE A 74 -14.10 -6.42 28.80
C PHE A 74 -12.72 -7.05 28.59
N THR A 75 -12.37 -8.11 29.32
CA THR A 75 -11.07 -8.78 29.17
C THR A 75 -10.91 -9.45 27.82
N THR A 76 -11.94 -10.11 27.28
CA THR A 76 -11.88 -10.74 25.96
C THR A 76 -11.76 -9.75 24.83
N VAL A 77 -12.49 -8.63 24.89
CA VAL A 77 -12.38 -7.54 23.89
C VAL A 77 -10.99 -6.90 23.96
N SER A 78 -10.52 -6.57 25.17
CA SER A 78 -9.17 -5.99 25.36
C SER A 78 -8.07 -6.91 24.84
N MET A 79 -8.15 -8.21 25.11
CA MET A 79 -7.20 -9.18 24.57
C MET A 79 -7.30 -9.29 23.05
N GLY A 80 -8.52 -9.27 22.49
CA GLY A 80 -8.74 -9.25 21.03
C GLY A 80 -8.10 -8.03 20.37
N MET A 81 -8.20 -6.84 21.00
CA MET A 81 -7.54 -5.62 20.52
C MET A 81 -6.02 -5.73 20.56
N ILE A 82 -5.43 -6.29 21.62
CA ILE A 82 -3.99 -6.51 21.73
C ILE A 82 -3.51 -7.44 20.60
N VAL A 83 -4.20 -8.56 20.39
CA VAL A 83 -3.89 -9.50 19.31
C VAL A 83 -4.01 -8.84 17.94
N ALA A 84 -5.06 -8.03 17.72
CA ALA A 84 -5.24 -7.27 16.48
C ALA A 84 -4.07 -6.31 16.23
N LEU A 85 -3.64 -5.56 17.26
CA LEU A 85 -2.48 -4.66 17.15
C LEU A 85 -1.18 -5.41 16.82
N ILE A 86 -0.95 -6.56 17.44
CA ILE A 86 0.23 -7.40 17.15
C ILE A 86 0.19 -7.86 15.67
N ILE A 87 -0.95 -8.39 15.21
CA ILE A 87 -1.08 -8.84 13.82
C ILE A 87 -0.93 -7.67 12.85
N GLN A 88 -1.51 -6.50 13.15
CA GLN A 88 -1.36 -5.30 12.33
C GLN A 88 0.10 -4.88 12.18
N ASN A 89 0.85 -4.89 13.29
CA ASN A 89 2.28 -4.56 13.26
C ASN A 89 3.09 -5.62 12.48
N LEU A 90 2.79 -6.90 12.64
CA LEU A 90 3.43 -7.96 11.87
C LEU A 90 3.15 -7.80 10.36
N LEU A 91 1.90 -7.54 9.97
CA LEU A 91 1.53 -7.32 8.58
C LEU A 91 2.15 -6.04 8.00
N LYS A 92 2.30 -4.98 8.81
CA LYS A 92 2.84 -3.70 8.35
C LYS A 92 4.36 -3.69 8.23
N PHE A 93 5.09 -4.31 9.16
CA PHE A 93 6.56 -4.17 9.26
C PHE A 93 7.33 -5.42 8.83
N TYR A 94 6.82 -6.62 9.08
CA TYR A 94 7.53 -7.85 8.77
C TYR A 94 7.05 -8.52 7.49
N TYR A 95 5.76 -8.51 7.25
CA TYR A 95 5.18 -9.19 6.09
C TYR A 95 5.58 -8.58 4.73
N PRO A 96 5.77 -7.25 4.57
CA PRO A 96 6.27 -6.67 3.33
C PRO A 96 7.58 -7.29 2.84
N PHE A 97 8.48 -7.68 3.73
CA PHE A 97 9.72 -8.36 3.36
C PHE A 97 9.49 -9.68 2.59
N PHE A 98 8.48 -10.45 2.98
CA PHE A 98 8.11 -11.69 2.28
C PHE A 98 7.41 -11.41 0.95
N ILE A 99 6.55 -10.38 0.93
CA ILE A 99 5.88 -9.93 -0.31
C ILE A 99 6.92 -9.47 -1.32
N GLU A 100 7.88 -8.64 -0.91
CA GLU A 100 8.92 -8.08 -1.78
C GLU A 100 9.71 -9.17 -2.50
N LYS A 101 10.09 -10.23 -1.79
CA LYS A 101 10.77 -11.38 -2.40
C LYS A 101 9.92 -12.04 -3.50
N ARG A 102 8.62 -12.20 -3.28
CA ARG A 102 7.67 -12.74 -4.28
C ARG A 102 7.48 -11.78 -5.44
N LEU A 103 7.35 -10.49 -5.15
CA LEU A 103 7.21 -9.44 -6.15
C LEU A 103 8.43 -9.37 -7.06
N LYS A 104 9.64 -9.48 -6.49
CA LYS A 104 10.88 -9.54 -7.27
C LYS A 104 10.90 -10.72 -8.24
N VAL A 105 10.48 -11.90 -7.81
CA VAL A 105 10.37 -13.07 -8.70
C VAL A 105 9.36 -12.84 -9.83
N LEU A 106 8.22 -12.19 -9.55
CA LEU A 106 7.21 -11.87 -10.56
C LEU A 106 7.69 -10.79 -11.53
N ARG A 107 8.41 -9.77 -11.06
CA ARG A 107 8.95 -8.68 -11.86
C ARG A 107 9.94 -9.20 -12.90
N TYR A 108 10.90 -10.02 -12.49
CA TYR A 108 11.95 -10.53 -13.38
C TYR A 108 11.63 -11.87 -14.06
N LYS A 109 10.38 -12.35 -13.93
CA LYS A 109 9.94 -13.54 -14.67
C LYS A 109 9.87 -13.22 -16.16
N PRO A 110 10.51 -14.02 -17.05
CA PRO A 110 10.46 -13.79 -18.50
C PRO A 110 9.04 -13.60 -19.03
N ARG A 111 8.85 -12.61 -19.88
CA ARG A 111 7.58 -12.32 -20.56
C ARG A 111 7.51 -13.11 -21.87
N VAL A 112 6.29 -13.33 -22.33
CA VAL A 112 6.03 -14.00 -23.62
C VAL A 112 5.29 -13.01 -24.51
N SER A 113 5.82 -12.75 -25.69
CA SER A 113 5.20 -11.88 -26.69
C SER A 113 3.88 -12.47 -27.22
N PRO A 114 3.01 -11.66 -27.84
CA PRO A 114 1.82 -12.17 -28.53
C PRO A 114 2.12 -13.21 -29.63
N ALA A 115 3.35 -13.19 -30.16
CA ALA A 115 3.82 -14.18 -31.13
C ALA A 115 4.33 -15.49 -30.50
N GLY A 116 4.27 -15.63 -29.16
CA GLY A 116 4.70 -16.82 -28.42
C GLY A 116 6.21 -16.90 -28.16
N ASN A 117 6.99 -15.86 -28.46
CA ASN A 117 8.43 -15.83 -28.22
C ASN A 117 8.71 -15.33 -26.77
N GLN A 118 9.81 -15.82 -26.19
CA GLN A 118 10.32 -15.24 -24.96
C GLN A 118 10.88 -13.84 -25.22
N MET A 119 10.56 -12.89 -24.34
CA MET A 119 11.05 -11.53 -24.42
C MET A 119 12.27 -11.37 -23.51
N LYS A 120 13.18 -10.50 -23.92
CA LYS A 120 14.36 -10.08 -23.15
C LYS A 120 14.02 -8.79 -22.40
N LEU A 121 14.38 -8.72 -21.12
CA LEU A 121 14.41 -7.47 -20.37
C LEU A 121 15.62 -6.66 -20.84
N LEU A 122 15.41 -5.41 -21.22
CA LEU A 122 16.49 -4.51 -21.62
C LEU A 122 17.23 -4.00 -20.36
N SER A 123 18.44 -3.52 -20.55
CA SER A 123 19.17 -2.81 -19.52
C SER A 123 18.72 -1.34 -19.46
N GLU A 124 18.98 -0.66 -18.33
CA GLU A 124 18.71 0.76 -18.11
C GLU A 124 19.15 1.67 -19.29
N GLU A 125 20.31 1.38 -19.89
CA GLU A 125 20.86 2.13 -21.03
C GLU A 125 20.14 1.81 -22.36
N GLU A 126 19.65 0.56 -22.50
CA GLU A 126 18.95 0.11 -23.71
C GLU A 126 17.47 0.54 -23.73
N GLU A 127 16.83 0.66 -22.57
CA GLU A 127 15.41 0.94 -22.47
C GLU A 127 15.06 2.41 -22.72
N ASP A 128 15.95 3.35 -22.41
CA ASP A 128 15.78 4.79 -22.65
C ASP A 128 15.38 5.10 -24.11
N ALA A 129 15.88 4.29 -25.05
CA ALA A 129 15.56 4.44 -26.48
C ALA A 129 14.08 4.15 -26.81
N TYR A 130 13.36 3.49 -25.90
CA TYR A 130 11.96 3.06 -26.07
C TYR A 130 11.00 3.82 -25.16
N MET A 131 11.53 4.65 -24.25
CA MET A 131 10.76 5.49 -23.34
C MET A 131 10.59 6.90 -23.88
N ASP A 132 9.51 7.55 -23.52
CA ASP A 132 9.35 8.96 -23.79
C ASP A 132 10.06 9.83 -22.73
N GLU A 133 10.26 11.12 -23.05
CA GLU A 133 10.94 12.07 -22.16
C GLU A 133 10.26 12.19 -20.78
N GLY A 134 8.94 11.99 -20.73
CA GLY A 134 8.17 12.03 -19.49
C GLY A 134 8.42 10.80 -18.61
N MET A 135 8.54 9.61 -19.21
CA MET A 135 8.89 8.36 -18.51
C MET A 135 10.30 8.48 -17.92
N ILE A 136 11.27 8.94 -18.72
CA ILE A 136 12.64 9.20 -18.26
C ILE A 136 12.65 10.23 -17.12
N ALA A 137 11.81 11.27 -17.18
CA ALA A 137 11.70 12.24 -16.09
C ALA A 137 11.08 11.65 -14.81
N GLU A 138 10.15 10.69 -14.91
CA GLU A 138 9.60 9.96 -13.76
C GLU A 138 10.67 9.10 -13.07
N GLU A 139 11.52 8.41 -13.83
CA GLU A 139 12.65 7.64 -13.30
C GLU A 139 13.70 8.52 -12.66
N ASN A 140 14.08 9.62 -13.30
CA ASN A 140 15.06 10.58 -12.78
C ASN A 140 14.66 11.17 -11.41
N VAL A 141 13.36 11.24 -11.11
CA VAL A 141 12.89 11.65 -9.77
C VAL A 141 12.61 10.47 -8.84
N TYR A 142 12.92 9.23 -9.28
CA TYR A 142 12.73 7.97 -8.54
C TYR A 142 11.29 7.72 -8.08
N SER A 143 10.30 8.31 -8.75
CA SER A 143 8.88 8.12 -8.42
C SER A 143 8.27 6.90 -9.08
N VAL A 144 8.82 6.51 -10.20
CA VAL A 144 8.45 5.37 -11.02
C VAL A 144 9.72 4.67 -11.49
N ASP A 145 9.58 3.43 -11.82
CA ASP A 145 10.60 2.57 -12.38
C ASP A 145 9.96 1.78 -13.54
N TYR A 146 10.59 1.75 -14.69
CA TYR A 146 10.07 1.10 -15.88
C TYR A 146 10.92 -0.13 -16.22
N ASP A 147 10.27 -1.19 -16.67
CA ASP A 147 10.91 -2.38 -17.24
C ASP A 147 10.49 -2.49 -18.70
N VAL A 148 11.42 -2.42 -19.64
CA VAL A 148 11.16 -2.57 -21.06
C VAL A 148 11.53 -3.98 -21.53
N TRP A 149 10.52 -4.72 -21.96
CA TRP A 149 10.65 -6.07 -22.49
C TRP A 149 10.60 -6.04 -24.03
N LYS A 150 11.56 -6.70 -24.68
CA LYS A 150 11.67 -6.76 -26.14
C LYS A 150 11.66 -8.19 -26.66
N ASP A 151 10.84 -8.45 -27.66
CA ASP A 151 10.93 -9.66 -28.48
C ASP A 151 11.94 -9.42 -29.60
N GLU A 152 13.10 -10.05 -29.54
CA GLU A 152 14.18 -9.87 -30.52
C GLU A 152 13.82 -10.36 -31.91
N LYS A 153 12.83 -11.26 -32.06
CA LYS A 153 12.42 -11.82 -33.35
C LYS A 153 11.42 -10.95 -34.09
N THR A 154 10.46 -10.39 -33.35
CA THR A 154 9.36 -9.61 -33.93
C THR A 154 9.55 -8.11 -33.77
N GLY A 155 10.44 -7.68 -32.89
CA GLY A 155 10.59 -6.27 -32.49
C GLY A 155 9.49 -5.76 -31.59
N TYR A 156 8.58 -6.63 -31.11
CA TYR A 156 7.52 -6.24 -30.18
C TYR A 156 8.09 -5.74 -28.86
N ILE A 157 7.56 -4.61 -28.37
CA ILE A 157 7.98 -3.97 -27.12
C ILE A 157 6.79 -3.95 -26.15
N GLN A 158 7.08 -4.25 -24.88
CA GLN A 158 6.14 -4.12 -23.77
C GLN A 158 6.82 -3.34 -22.64
N ILE A 159 6.23 -2.21 -22.26
CA ILE A 159 6.72 -1.36 -21.16
C ILE A 159 5.84 -1.61 -19.93
N GLU A 160 6.47 -1.90 -18.80
CA GLU A 160 5.80 -2.15 -17.53
C GLU A 160 6.23 -1.10 -16.50
N LYS A 161 5.24 -0.43 -15.89
CA LYS A 161 5.43 0.63 -14.91
C LYS A 161 5.35 0.08 -13.49
N TYR A 162 6.34 0.40 -12.67
CA TYR A 162 6.42 0.04 -11.25
C TYR A 162 6.50 1.28 -10.36
N ALA A 163 6.09 1.16 -9.10
CA ALA A 163 6.25 2.24 -8.14
C ALA A 163 7.74 2.37 -7.75
N GLY A 164 8.29 3.55 -7.88
CA GLY A 164 9.64 3.89 -7.46
C GLY A 164 9.76 4.09 -5.94
N HIS A 165 10.94 4.48 -5.49
CA HIS A 165 11.25 4.65 -4.06
C HIS A 165 10.74 5.97 -3.49
N LEU A 166 10.58 7.00 -4.31
CA LEU A 166 10.11 8.32 -3.89
C LEU A 166 8.68 8.59 -4.36
N HIS A 167 7.89 9.23 -3.49
CA HIS A 167 6.54 9.64 -3.82
C HIS A 167 6.53 11.04 -4.43
N ALA A 168 6.34 11.13 -5.75
CA ALA A 168 5.93 12.36 -6.40
C ALA A 168 4.43 12.31 -6.71
N LEU A 169 3.78 13.47 -6.72
CA LEU A 169 2.39 13.58 -7.12
C LEU A 169 2.30 13.58 -8.65
N GLN A 170 1.14 13.20 -9.16
CA GLN A 170 0.85 13.34 -10.58
C GLN A 170 0.67 14.82 -10.93
N CYS A 171 1.36 15.28 -11.96
CA CYS A 171 1.24 16.65 -12.46
C CYS A 171 -0.11 16.84 -13.17
N PRO A 172 -0.90 17.90 -12.86
CA PRO A 172 -2.18 18.12 -13.51
C PRO A 172 -2.07 18.54 -14.98
N GLU A 173 -0.90 19.03 -15.42
CA GLU A 173 -0.68 19.47 -16.81
C GLU A 173 -0.21 18.34 -17.73
N CYS A 174 0.82 17.60 -17.31
CA CYS A 174 1.44 16.57 -18.15
C CYS A 174 1.11 15.13 -17.73
N ASN A 175 0.43 14.92 -16.61
CA ASN A 175 0.03 13.65 -16.03
C ASN A 175 1.19 12.72 -15.55
N TYR A 176 2.45 13.12 -15.67
CA TYR A 176 3.58 12.36 -15.13
C TYR A 176 3.74 12.55 -13.62
N GLN A 177 4.26 11.54 -12.94
CA GLN A 177 4.50 11.53 -11.48
C GLN A 177 5.82 12.23 -11.12
N THR A 178 5.97 13.49 -11.54
CA THR A 178 7.17 14.31 -11.33
C THR A 178 6.88 15.57 -10.51
N PHE A 179 5.65 15.70 -9.98
CA PHE A 179 5.20 16.89 -9.24
C PHE A 179 5.53 16.77 -7.77
N LYS A 180 6.54 17.52 -7.30
CA LYS A 180 7.09 17.43 -5.96
C LYS A 180 7.16 18.78 -5.26
N VAL A 181 7.24 18.76 -3.93
CA VAL A 181 7.47 19.94 -3.12
C VAL A 181 8.93 20.37 -3.30
N VAL A 182 9.17 21.60 -3.75
CA VAL A 182 10.49 22.18 -3.92
C VAL A 182 10.85 23.17 -2.81
N ARG A 183 9.83 23.75 -2.15
CA ARG A 183 10.03 24.70 -1.04
C ARG A 183 8.83 24.65 -0.11
N GLU A 184 9.09 24.77 1.18
CA GLU A 184 8.08 24.95 2.23
C GLU A 184 8.35 26.28 2.96
N GLU A 185 7.27 27.00 3.26
CA GLU A 185 7.32 28.29 3.94
C GLU A 185 6.27 28.33 5.04
N VAL A 186 6.70 28.53 6.28
CA VAL A 186 5.77 28.65 7.40
C VAL A 186 5.20 30.07 7.40
N ILE A 187 3.93 30.20 7.06
CA ILE A 187 3.20 31.50 7.09
C ILE A 187 2.85 31.85 8.51
N LYS A 188 2.34 30.86 9.29
CA LYS A 188 1.97 31.01 10.69
C LYS A 188 2.47 29.82 11.47
N ALA A 189 3.30 30.06 12.49
CA ALA A 189 3.77 28.99 13.35
C ALA A 189 2.62 28.49 14.25
N PRO A 190 2.47 27.17 14.46
CA PRO A 190 1.46 26.64 15.36
C PRO A 190 1.78 27.03 16.82
N THR A 191 0.75 27.41 17.56
CA THR A 191 0.84 27.67 19.01
C THR A 191 0.15 26.55 19.79
N ALA A 192 0.15 26.63 21.12
CA ALA A 192 -0.57 25.65 21.96
C ALA A 192 -2.08 25.68 21.72
N THR A 193 -2.63 26.84 21.33
CA THR A 193 -4.08 27.06 21.17
C THR A 193 -4.54 27.25 19.73
N GLU A 194 -3.62 27.61 18.81
CA GLU A 194 -3.95 27.91 17.43
C GLU A 194 -3.19 26.99 16.45
N GLU A 195 -3.84 26.67 15.35
CA GLU A 195 -3.24 25.95 14.24
C GLU A 195 -2.29 26.85 13.45
N GLY A 196 -1.20 26.26 12.95
CA GLY A 196 -0.28 26.93 12.07
C GLY A 196 -0.67 26.76 10.59
N GLU A 197 0.01 27.52 9.72
CA GLU A 197 -0.15 27.43 8.28
C GLU A 197 1.21 27.28 7.60
N LEU A 198 1.32 26.28 6.73
CA LEU A 198 2.49 25.95 5.92
C LEU A 198 2.12 26.09 4.45
N LEU A 199 2.85 26.94 3.74
CA LEU A 199 2.73 27.07 2.27
C LEU A 199 3.75 26.12 1.61
N LYS A 200 3.23 25.16 0.86
CA LYS A 200 4.04 24.24 0.05
C LYS A 200 4.08 24.72 -1.39
N HIS A 201 5.26 24.89 -1.92
CA HIS A 201 5.50 25.22 -3.33
C HIS A 201 5.81 23.91 -4.06
N TYR A 202 4.99 23.58 -5.02
CA TYR A 202 5.14 22.40 -5.87
C TYR A 202 5.67 22.80 -7.24
N GLN A 203 6.51 21.95 -7.81
CA GLN A 203 6.99 22.09 -9.17
C GLN A 203 7.09 20.71 -9.84
N CYS A 204 6.64 20.65 -11.09
CA CYS A 204 6.84 19.48 -11.93
C CYS A 204 8.27 19.44 -12.46
N GLY A 205 8.94 18.27 -12.33
CA GLY A 205 10.30 18.08 -12.84
C GLY A 205 10.37 17.98 -14.36
N TYR A 206 9.24 17.67 -15.03
CA TYR A 206 9.19 17.53 -16.48
C TYR A 206 8.71 18.80 -17.19
N CYS A 207 7.45 19.21 -17.00
CA CYS A 207 6.88 20.35 -17.73
C CYS A 207 7.10 21.72 -17.05
N GLY A 208 7.67 21.74 -15.84
CA GLY A 208 7.92 22.97 -15.10
C GLY A 208 6.69 23.62 -14.47
N TYR A 209 5.51 23.00 -14.55
CA TYR A 209 4.27 23.50 -13.93
C TYR A 209 4.47 23.76 -12.45
N LYS A 210 3.95 24.87 -11.94
CA LYS A 210 4.09 25.30 -10.54
C LYS A 210 2.74 25.51 -9.90
N ALA A 211 2.57 25.04 -8.67
CA ALA A 211 1.40 25.32 -7.85
C ALA A 211 1.79 25.55 -6.39
N LYS A 212 0.92 26.21 -5.66
CA LYS A 212 1.05 26.48 -4.22
C LYS A 212 -0.13 25.87 -3.50
N LYS A 213 0.12 25.25 -2.35
CA LYS A 213 -0.93 24.67 -1.49
C LYS A 213 -0.65 25.04 -0.05
N THR A 214 -1.64 25.63 0.62
CA THR A 214 -1.59 25.87 2.06
C THR A 214 -2.04 24.60 2.79
N VAL A 215 -1.28 24.21 3.81
CA VAL A 215 -1.56 23.07 4.68
C VAL A 215 -1.63 23.58 6.11
N HIS A 216 -2.70 23.24 6.84
CA HIS A 216 -2.83 23.55 8.24
C HIS A 216 -1.95 22.63 9.08
N LEU A 217 -1.15 23.22 9.97
CA LEU A 217 -0.34 22.50 10.95
C LEU A 217 -1.15 22.37 12.25
N LYS A 218 -1.17 21.18 12.83
CA LYS A 218 -1.83 20.93 14.10
C LYS A 218 -1.21 21.80 15.21
N GLN A 219 -2.02 22.13 16.22
CA GLN A 219 -1.55 22.81 17.42
C GLN A 219 -0.34 22.11 18.04
N SER A 220 0.62 22.88 18.57
CA SER A 220 1.88 22.31 19.10
C SER A 220 1.64 21.38 20.32
N ALA A 221 0.64 21.64 21.15
CA ALA A 221 0.25 20.75 22.24
C ALA A 221 -0.17 19.35 21.76
N LYS A 222 -0.96 19.26 20.67
CA LYS A 222 -1.38 18.00 20.07
C LYS A 222 -0.24 17.25 19.36
N LEU A 223 0.78 17.96 18.89
CA LEU A 223 1.97 17.36 18.32
C LEU A 223 2.87 16.73 19.38
N GLN A 224 2.97 17.35 20.56
CA GLN A 224 3.70 16.80 21.71
C GLN A 224 3.01 15.55 22.29
N GLU A 225 1.70 15.54 22.42
CA GLU A 225 0.93 14.36 22.85
C GLU A 225 1.08 13.19 21.87
N ALA A 226 1.09 13.46 20.56
CA ALA A 226 1.26 12.42 19.54
C ALA A 226 2.71 11.88 19.43
N ALA A 227 3.71 12.63 19.90
CA ALA A 227 5.10 12.20 19.93
C ALA A 227 5.47 11.43 21.21
N THR A 228 4.62 11.51 22.25
CA THR A 228 4.81 10.83 23.55
C THR A 228 3.92 9.59 23.72
N ALA A 229 3.03 9.30 22.77
CA ALA A 229 2.18 8.12 22.72
C ALA A 229 2.74 7.08 21.76
#